data_dfdf2a2fb4ec1709f8b0a0ad3f2001d3
#
_entry.id   dfdf2a2fb4ec1709f8b0a0ad3f2001d3
#
_cell.length_a   1.000
_cell.length_b   1.000
_cell.length_c   1.000
_cell.angle_alpha   90.00
_cell.angle_beta   90.00
_cell.angle_gamma   90.00
#
_symmetry.space_group_name_H-M   'P 1'
#
loop_
_entity.id
_entity.type
_entity.pdbx_description
1 polymer ?
#
loop_
_entity_poly.entity_id
_entity_poly.type
_entity_poly.pdbx_seq_one_letter_code
_entity_poly.pdbx_strand_id
1 'polypeptide(L)'
;MKRYLRELKPSVFEDIIAMVALYRPGPMQFIDSFIKRKHGEEEITYLHPGMENSLKNTYGILVYQEQFMQISKEWCGFTGGQADTLRKAVGKKKIDLMKKVKPEFVEGAVKVGGATKEIAEQFWDALEEFANYCFNKSHAACYGLIAYWTAYLKAHYPDAFMAALMTSDQDDTERLAIEMTECKHMGIEVLNPDVNESFVEFAVVPGEKKIRFGMAAVKGVGVGAVEEIIRAREADGPFKSVEDFAKRVSTGKFNRKAWESLIKTGAFDSFGDRSDLLFNLDTIVAFAQKTQKEAASGQTDLFGMLGDESANVQPTMQLQPAPAKHTNKERLMWERELMGLYISAHPLDAYETYLSEQAQPLTQLVPEYDGRLMTIGGIITTVRTIVTKSGSKMAFVGIEDKFGEGEVIVFPNLYEQVGAKLVQDAVIRVTGKNSARDRDGNLGSESKMIADEIELISDDDLRQYQSTGRKMEAPRMSNKVKQERRTAFRTQTTQRAGAARVSTAKGTNMKSTPADTTNTPPHPAATHAVPETEKLFLHIKNPSDHDKLVALKSLCSEYAGATDVVLVLGEANKSAMRMPFRVEAGDQLMSQLRQTLGDECVVLK
;
A
#
# COMPACT_ATOMS: atom_id res chain seq x y z
N MET A 1 -7.34 11.31 4.52
CA MET A 1 -6.57 12.43 3.96
C MET A 1 -7.20 12.99 2.68
N LYS A 2 -7.37 12.23 1.57
CA LYS A 2 -7.94 12.74 0.27
C LYS A 2 -9.25 13.53 0.44
N ARG A 3 -10.23 13.03 1.23
CA ARG A 3 -11.49 13.71 1.51
C ARG A 3 -11.28 15.07 2.15
N TYR A 4 -10.49 15.14 3.22
CA TYR A 4 -10.22 16.39 3.93
C TYR A 4 -9.47 17.42 3.08
N LEU A 5 -8.53 16.99 2.23
CA LEU A 5 -7.85 17.92 1.30
C LEU A 5 -8.82 18.48 0.25
N ARG A 6 -9.79 17.68 -0.24
CA ARG A 6 -10.83 18.18 -1.16
C ARG A 6 -11.77 19.21 -0.50
N GLU A 7 -12.10 18.99 0.77
CA GLU A 7 -12.93 19.90 1.56
C GLU A 7 -12.14 21.16 1.95
N LEU A 8 -10.87 21.02 2.33
CA LEU A 8 -9.98 22.13 2.72
C LEU A 8 -9.65 23.06 1.56
N LYS A 9 -9.52 22.55 0.33
CA LYS A 9 -9.07 23.30 -0.85
C LYS A 9 -7.83 24.13 -0.53
N PRO A 10 -6.67 23.53 -0.28
CA PRO A 10 -5.46 24.23 0.13
C PRO A 10 -5.15 25.37 -0.83
N SER A 11 -4.95 26.58 -0.31
CA SER A 11 -4.62 27.79 -1.08
C SER A 11 -3.27 28.37 -0.70
N VAL A 12 -2.74 27.97 0.44
CA VAL A 12 -1.41 28.34 0.94
C VAL A 12 -0.68 27.10 1.43
N PHE A 13 0.65 27.18 1.47
CA PHE A 13 1.48 26.04 1.87
C PHE A 13 1.24 25.63 3.33
N GLU A 14 0.94 26.58 4.20
CA GLU A 14 0.58 26.37 5.61
C GLU A 14 -0.60 25.41 5.79
N ASP A 15 -1.56 25.40 4.88
CA ASP A 15 -2.69 24.46 4.91
C ASP A 15 -2.23 23.01 4.80
N ILE A 16 -1.24 22.75 3.95
CA ILE A 16 -0.67 21.41 3.77
C ILE A 16 0.12 21.00 5.02
N ILE A 17 0.92 21.92 5.57
CA ILE A 17 1.67 21.69 6.82
C ILE A 17 0.71 21.35 7.97
N ALA A 18 -0.37 22.12 8.09
CA ALA A 18 -1.38 21.88 9.13
C ALA A 18 -2.05 20.51 8.97
N MET A 19 -2.37 20.10 7.76
CA MET A 19 -2.99 18.78 7.50
C MET A 19 -2.05 17.62 7.82
N VAL A 20 -0.74 17.74 7.60
CA VAL A 20 0.25 16.74 8.03
C VAL A 20 0.23 16.57 9.56
N ALA A 21 0.08 17.67 10.29
CA ALA A 21 0.04 17.66 11.75
C ALA A 21 -1.31 17.19 12.32
N LEU A 22 -2.43 17.57 11.68
CA LEU A 22 -3.79 17.31 12.16
C LEU A 22 -4.31 15.92 11.80
N TYR A 23 -3.88 15.32 10.66
CA TYR A 23 -4.41 14.02 10.21
C TYR A 23 -3.77 12.86 10.98
N ARG A 24 -4.03 12.79 12.28
CA ARG A 24 -3.56 11.75 13.20
C ARG A 24 -4.62 11.50 14.29
N PRO A 25 -4.67 10.32 14.92
CA PRO A 25 -5.51 10.10 16.08
C PRO A 25 -5.28 11.17 17.16
N GLY A 26 -6.36 11.75 17.66
CA GLY A 26 -6.35 12.89 18.60
C GLY A 26 -6.65 14.21 17.88
N PRO A 27 -5.69 14.85 17.19
CA PRO A 27 -5.93 16.18 16.60
C PRO A 27 -6.89 16.15 15.39
N MET A 28 -7.20 14.99 14.84
CA MET A 28 -8.15 14.83 13.73
C MET A 28 -9.54 15.42 14.03
N GLN A 29 -9.93 15.49 15.29
CA GLN A 29 -11.18 16.13 15.73
C GLN A 29 -11.26 17.63 15.39
N PHE A 30 -10.13 18.31 15.22
CA PHE A 30 -10.08 19.74 14.90
C PHE A 30 -10.14 20.03 13.41
N ILE A 31 -10.06 19.01 12.51
CA ILE A 31 -9.99 19.23 11.06
C ILE A 31 -11.26 19.89 10.54
N ASP A 32 -12.43 19.48 11.01
CA ASP A 32 -13.71 20.05 10.59
C ASP A 32 -13.79 21.56 10.92
N SER A 33 -13.39 21.96 12.14
CA SER A 33 -13.33 23.38 12.53
C SER A 33 -12.24 24.14 11.75
N PHE A 34 -11.08 23.53 11.54
CA PHE A 34 -10.02 24.13 10.72
C PHE A 34 -10.50 24.47 9.31
N ILE A 35 -11.21 23.53 8.65
CA ILE A 35 -11.79 23.74 7.32
C ILE A 35 -12.86 24.84 7.34
N LYS A 36 -13.78 24.79 8.29
CA LYS A 36 -14.87 25.79 8.39
C LYS A 36 -14.35 27.20 8.66
N ARG A 37 -13.36 27.33 9.55
CA ARG A 37 -12.74 28.64 9.85
C ARG A 37 -11.98 29.19 8.67
N LYS A 38 -11.27 28.34 7.92
CA LYS A 38 -10.63 28.74 6.67
C LYS A 38 -11.63 29.30 5.66
N HIS A 39 -12.82 28.69 5.56
CA HIS A 39 -13.85 29.09 4.60
C HIS A 39 -14.80 30.18 5.13
N GLY A 40 -14.59 30.66 6.36
CA GLY A 40 -15.46 31.68 6.97
C GLY A 40 -16.83 31.15 7.42
N GLU A 41 -17.01 29.83 7.49
CA GLU A 41 -18.23 29.18 7.96
C GLU A 41 -18.29 29.05 9.49
N GLU A 42 -17.16 29.23 10.16
CA GLU A 42 -17.00 29.29 11.61
C GLU A 42 -16.12 30.48 11.96
N GLU A 43 -16.53 31.25 13.00
CA GLU A 43 -15.78 32.41 13.46
C GLU A 43 -14.43 32.01 14.08
N ILE A 44 -13.37 32.73 13.72
CA ILE A 44 -12.05 32.54 14.31
C ILE A 44 -12.04 33.27 15.67
N THR A 45 -11.91 32.52 16.74
CA THR A 45 -11.87 33.06 18.10
C THR A 45 -10.52 32.79 18.76
N TYR A 46 -10.05 33.75 19.53
CA TYR A 46 -8.85 33.64 20.35
C TYR A 46 -9.23 33.83 21.81
N LEU A 47 -8.65 33.05 22.73
CA LEU A 47 -8.88 33.21 24.18
C LEU A 47 -8.42 34.59 24.67
N HIS A 48 -7.39 35.15 24.03
CA HIS A 48 -6.89 36.48 24.29
C HIS A 48 -6.32 37.09 23.01
N PRO A 49 -6.49 38.41 22.75
CA PRO A 49 -5.98 39.04 21.53
C PRO A 49 -4.47 38.85 21.33
N GLY A 50 -3.68 38.79 22.40
CA GLY A 50 -2.24 38.56 22.34
C GLY A 50 -1.82 37.19 21.75
N MET A 51 -2.77 36.28 21.50
CA MET A 51 -2.51 34.96 20.88
C MET A 51 -2.69 34.97 19.37
N GLU A 52 -3.34 36.00 18.81
CA GLU A 52 -3.68 36.07 17.39
C GLU A 52 -2.44 35.91 16.50
N ASN A 53 -1.35 36.62 16.81
CA ASN A 53 -0.12 36.56 15.99
C ASN A 53 0.42 35.13 15.87
N SER A 54 0.33 34.32 16.92
CA SER A 54 0.82 32.94 16.95
C SER A 54 -0.16 31.93 16.34
N LEU A 55 -1.47 32.24 16.32
CA LEU A 55 -2.51 31.28 15.92
C LEU A 55 -3.22 31.61 14.60
N LYS A 56 -3.01 32.80 14.02
CA LYS A 56 -3.70 33.24 12.80
C LYS A 56 -3.52 32.29 11.62
N ASN A 57 -2.31 31.72 11.43
CA ASN A 57 -2.00 30.81 10.34
C ASN A 57 -2.62 29.41 10.51
N THR A 58 -3.23 29.15 11.66
CA THR A 58 -3.97 27.92 11.95
C THR A 58 -5.40 28.21 12.36
N TYR A 59 -5.92 29.37 11.95
CA TYR A 59 -7.31 29.78 12.17
C TYR A 59 -7.74 29.70 13.65
N GLY A 60 -6.85 30.09 14.58
CA GLY A 60 -7.09 30.07 16.01
C GLY A 60 -6.96 28.69 16.68
N ILE A 61 -6.55 27.67 15.95
CA ILE A 61 -6.36 26.32 16.49
C ILE A 61 -4.90 26.10 16.87
N LEU A 62 -4.67 25.58 18.07
CA LEU A 62 -3.33 25.20 18.54
C LEU A 62 -2.95 23.86 17.90
N VAL A 63 -1.92 23.85 17.05
CA VAL A 63 -1.47 22.68 16.27
C VAL A 63 -0.01 22.33 16.56
N TYR A 64 0.85 23.36 16.71
CA TYR A 64 2.30 23.17 16.76
C TYR A 64 2.91 23.54 18.12
N GLN A 65 3.98 22.84 18.47
CA GLN A 65 4.77 23.17 19.66
C GLN A 65 5.31 24.61 19.61
N GLU A 66 5.72 25.05 18.44
CA GLU A 66 6.27 26.38 18.20
C GLU A 66 5.25 27.49 18.52
N GLN A 67 3.95 27.23 18.35
CA GLN A 67 2.90 28.21 18.64
C GLN A 67 2.83 28.54 20.14
N PHE A 68 2.78 27.54 21.00
CA PHE A 68 2.74 27.84 22.44
C PHE A 68 4.08 28.36 22.98
N MET A 69 5.21 28.00 22.35
CA MET A 69 6.49 28.65 22.66
C MET A 69 6.47 30.12 22.32
N GLN A 70 5.90 30.50 21.19
CA GLN A 70 5.77 31.89 20.78
C GLN A 70 4.78 32.64 21.68
N ILE A 71 3.63 32.04 21.98
CA ILE A 71 2.66 32.58 22.96
C ILE A 71 3.33 32.80 24.32
N SER A 72 4.09 31.85 24.84
CA SER A 72 4.78 32.00 26.12
C SER A 72 5.79 33.16 26.13
N LYS A 73 6.45 33.45 25.01
CA LYS A 73 7.36 34.57 24.88
C LYS A 73 6.62 35.93 24.76
N GLU A 74 5.66 35.98 23.83
CA GLU A 74 4.99 37.23 23.46
C GLU A 74 3.95 37.64 24.52
N TRP A 75 3.22 36.68 25.07
CA TRP A 75 2.12 36.92 25.98
C TRP A 75 2.51 36.80 27.45
N CYS A 76 3.46 35.89 27.80
CA CYS A 76 3.88 35.70 29.20
C CYS A 76 5.26 36.28 29.50
N GLY A 77 5.97 36.83 28.51
CA GLY A 77 7.30 37.40 28.72
C GLY A 77 8.42 36.38 28.97
N PHE A 78 8.22 35.12 28.57
CA PHE A 78 9.22 34.07 28.72
C PHE A 78 10.45 34.34 27.88
N THR A 79 11.62 34.06 28.41
CA THR A 79 12.86 33.96 27.66
C THR A 79 12.83 32.73 26.75
N GLY A 80 13.71 32.70 25.74
CA GLY A 80 13.83 31.52 24.86
C GLY A 80 14.12 30.21 25.61
N GLY A 81 14.90 30.28 26.70
CA GLY A 81 15.22 29.10 27.55
C GLY A 81 14.02 28.60 28.35
N GLN A 82 13.19 29.52 28.89
CA GLN A 82 11.95 29.18 29.60
C GLN A 82 10.92 28.57 28.62
N ALA A 83 10.77 29.15 27.42
CA ALA A 83 9.88 28.61 26.39
C ALA A 83 10.31 27.20 25.94
N ASP A 84 11.63 26.95 25.79
CA ASP A 84 12.13 25.59 25.46
C ASP A 84 11.93 24.60 26.62
N THR A 85 12.05 25.08 27.87
CA THR A 85 11.74 24.27 29.07
C THR A 85 10.27 23.87 29.07
N LEU A 86 9.36 24.79 28.76
CA LEU A 86 7.94 24.52 28.60
C LEU A 86 7.70 23.52 27.47
N ARG A 87 8.35 23.70 26.31
CA ARG A 87 8.25 22.75 25.20
C ARG A 87 8.70 21.34 25.59
N LYS A 88 9.80 21.22 26.35
CA LYS A 88 10.28 19.91 26.86
C LYS A 88 9.32 19.30 27.87
N ALA A 89 8.67 20.10 28.70
CA ALA A 89 7.68 19.65 29.67
C ALA A 89 6.44 19.09 28.97
N VAL A 90 5.88 19.85 28.03
CA VAL A 90 4.71 19.48 27.21
C VAL A 90 5.02 18.31 26.30
N GLY A 91 6.04 18.39 25.45
CA GLY A 91 6.36 17.38 24.45
C GLY A 91 6.80 16.03 25.01
N LYS A 92 7.42 16.00 26.22
CA LYS A 92 7.81 14.77 26.93
C LYS A 92 6.81 14.35 28.01
N LYS A 93 5.66 15.04 28.11
CA LYS A 93 4.60 14.79 29.10
C LYS A 93 5.12 14.74 30.55
N LYS A 94 6.06 15.64 30.89
CA LYS A 94 6.65 15.70 32.22
C LYS A 94 5.77 16.53 33.14
N ILE A 95 4.77 15.89 33.77
CA ILE A 95 3.76 16.53 34.65
C ILE A 95 4.41 17.35 35.75
N ASP A 96 5.47 16.86 36.42
CA ASP A 96 6.14 17.57 37.50
C ASP A 96 6.81 18.87 37.02
N LEU A 97 7.35 18.85 35.80
CA LEU A 97 7.95 20.05 35.19
C LEU A 97 6.87 21.03 34.76
N MET A 98 5.75 20.54 34.22
CA MET A 98 4.59 21.39 33.89
C MET A 98 4.05 22.10 35.14
N LYS A 99 3.87 21.38 36.25
CA LYS A 99 3.45 21.97 37.52
C LYS A 99 4.40 23.06 38.07
N LYS A 100 5.70 22.93 37.79
CA LYS A 100 6.69 23.96 38.18
C LYS A 100 6.62 25.21 37.31
N VAL A 101 6.33 25.06 36.02
CA VAL A 101 6.29 26.17 35.07
C VAL A 101 4.94 26.91 35.10
N LYS A 102 3.82 26.24 35.49
CA LYS A 102 2.47 26.82 35.54
C LYS A 102 2.39 28.17 36.27
N PRO A 103 2.93 28.32 37.48
CA PRO A 103 2.85 29.59 38.23
C PRO A 103 3.52 30.74 37.48
N GLU A 104 4.73 30.53 36.92
CA GLU A 104 5.46 31.55 36.16
C GLU A 104 4.70 31.94 34.89
N PHE A 105 4.09 30.96 34.21
CA PHE A 105 3.30 31.18 33.02
C PHE A 105 2.08 32.04 33.30
N VAL A 106 1.28 31.70 34.33
CA VAL A 106 0.09 32.44 34.73
C VAL A 106 0.44 33.85 35.21
N GLU A 107 1.49 34.00 36.00
CA GLU A 107 1.97 35.31 36.45
C GLU A 107 2.43 36.19 35.28
N GLY A 108 3.17 35.60 34.32
CA GLY A 108 3.61 36.30 33.12
C GLY A 108 2.44 36.72 32.23
N ALA A 109 1.45 35.87 32.02
CA ALA A 109 0.26 36.19 31.26
C ALA A 109 -0.55 37.34 31.84
N VAL A 110 -0.62 37.43 33.20
CA VAL A 110 -1.29 38.52 33.87
C VAL A 110 -0.47 39.82 33.82
N LYS A 111 0.83 39.75 34.14
CA LYS A 111 1.68 40.97 34.25
C LYS A 111 2.08 41.56 32.92
N VAL A 112 2.44 40.71 31.96
CA VAL A 112 2.94 41.13 30.63
C VAL A 112 1.81 41.12 29.60
N GLY A 113 1.00 40.07 29.59
CA GLY A 113 -0.08 39.90 28.63
C GLY A 113 -1.36 40.69 28.92
N GLY A 114 -1.51 41.23 30.14
CA GLY A 114 -2.73 41.93 30.58
C GLY A 114 -3.98 41.03 30.70
N ALA A 115 -3.78 39.74 30.80
CA ALA A 115 -4.88 38.77 30.93
C ALA A 115 -5.41 38.71 32.35
N THR A 116 -6.64 38.22 32.53
CA THR A 116 -7.09 37.80 33.87
C THR A 116 -6.48 36.45 34.24
N LYS A 117 -6.40 36.14 35.51
CA LYS A 117 -5.87 34.86 36.00
C LYS A 117 -6.66 33.68 35.43
N GLU A 118 -7.98 33.84 35.36
CA GLU A 118 -8.90 32.80 34.84
C GLU A 118 -8.61 32.48 33.36
N ILE A 119 -8.35 33.48 32.50
CA ILE A 119 -7.99 33.29 31.11
C ILE A 119 -6.63 32.59 30.97
N ALA A 120 -5.66 32.97 31.81
CA ALA A 120 -4.34 32.35 31.82
C ALA A 120 -4.40 30.87 32.25
N GLU A 121 -5.19 30.55 33.28
CA GLU A 121 -5.42 29.19 33.77
C GLU A 121 -6.19 28.36 32.72
N GLN A 122 -7.21 28.93 32.08
CA GLN A 122 -7.96 28.26 31.01
C GLN A 122 -7.05 27.89 29.80
N PHE A 123 -6.15 28.79 29.41
CA PHE A 123 -5.19 28.47 28.36
C PHE A 123 -4.20 27.39 28.81
N TRP A 124 -3.75 27.43 30.06
CA TRP A 124 -2.88 26.39 30.58
C TRP A 124 -3.53 25.00 30.58
N ASP A 125 -4.79 24.90 30.93
CA ASP A 125 -5.53 23.65 30.93
C ASP A 125 -5.70 23.12 29.47
N ALA A 126 -5.98 24.01 28.51
CA ALA A 126 -5.96 23.69 27.09
C ALA A 126 -4.58 23.23 26.60
N LEU A 127 -3.48 23.80 27.15
CA LEU A 127 -2.12 23.38 26.85
C LEU A 127 -1.78 22.00 27.42
N GLU A 128 -2.30 21.67 28.60
CA GLU A 128 -2.16 20.32 29.18
C GLU A 128 -2.86 19.26 28.33
N GLU A 129 -4.04 19.56 27.80
CA GLU A 129 -4.73 18.69 26.84
C GLU A 129 -3.96 18.58 25.53
N PHE A 130 -3.47 19.72 25.02
CA PHE A 130 -2.66 19.79 23.80
C PHE A 130 -1.36 18.97 23.89
N ALA A 131 -0.79 18.80 25.06
CA ALA A 131 0.39 17.95 25.27
C ALA A 131 0.19 16.50 24.78
N ASN A 132 -1.04 16.03 24.63
CA ASN A 132 -1.34 14.69 24.14
C ASN A 132 -1.19 14.56 22.61
N TYR A 133 -1.29 15.66 21.87
CA TYR A 133 -1.34 15.62 20.42
C TYR A 133 -0.49 16.69 19.70
N CYS A 134 0.27 17.49 20.43
CA CYS A 134 1.14 18.54 19.89
C CYS A 134 2.13 17.98 18.84
N PHE A 135 2.44 18.82 17.86
CA PHE A 135 3.32 18.42 16.75
C PHE A 135 4.44 19.44 16.51
N ASN A 136 5.59 18.96 16.03
CA ASN A 136 6.69 19.82 15.62
C ASN A 136 6.40 20.41 14.24
N LYS A 137 6.38 21.73 14.11
CA LYS A 137 6.09 22.42 12.84
C LYS A 137 7.14 22.13 11.79
N SER A 138 8.42 22.10 12.17
CA SER A 138 9.51 21.86 11.21
C SER A 138 9.39 20.48 10.57
N HIS A 139 9.04 19.46 11.35
CA HIS A 139 8.78 18.12 10.82
C HIS A 139 7.58 18.11 9.85
N ALA A 140 6.47 18.74 10.24
CA ALA A 140 5.30 18.86 9.36
C ALA A 140 5.60 19.64 8.08
N ALA A 141 6.43 20.67 8.15
CA ALA A 141 6.84 21.47 7.00
C ALA A 141 7.68 20.66 5.99
N CYS A 142 8.64 19.85 6.48
CA CYS A 142 9.44 18.99 5.61
C CYS A 142 8.57 17.97 4.87
N TYR A 143 7.69 17.27 5.58
CA TYR A 143 6.76 16.32 4.94
C TYR A 143 5.73 17.00 4.04
N GLY A 144 5.24 18.19 4.44
CA GLY A 144 4.37 19.02 3.61
C GLY A 144 5.04 19.43 2.31
N LEU A 145 6.33 19.75 2.35
CA LEU A 145 7.11 20.12 1.16
C LEU A 145 7.29 18.93 0.21
N ILE A 146 7.63 17.76 0.74
CA ILE A 146 7.73 16.52 -0.06
C ILE A 146 6.37 16.21 -0.70
N ALA A 147 5.28 16.28 0.07
CA ALA A 147 3.93 16.05 -0.45
C ALA A 147 3.54 17.05 -1.55
N TYR A 148 3.94 18.32 -1.41
CA TYR A 148 3.73 19.33 -2.44
C TYR A 148 4.56 19.03 -3.70
N TRP A 149 5.83 18.70 -3.56
CA TRP A 149 6.70 18.36 -4.70
C TRP A 149 6.18 17.17 -5.48
N THR A 150 5.82 16.10 -4.80
CA THR A 150 5.28 14.90 -5.46
C THR A 150 3.96 15.20 -6.17
N ALA A 151 3.08 15.99 -5.55
CA ALA A 151 1.83 16.41 -6.18
C ALA A 151 2.07 17.33 -7.40
N TYR A 152 3.02 18.26 -7.30
CA TYR A 152 3.41 19.14 -8.39
C TYR A 152 3.99 18.35 -9.58
N LEU A 153 4.94 17.45 -9.31
CA LEU A 153 5.55 16.62 -10.34
C LEU A 153 4.50 15.73 -11.03
N LYS A 154 3.62 15.11 -10.26
CA LYS A 154 2.54 14.29 -10.81
C LYS A 154 1.57 15.10 -11.68
N ALA A 155 1.29 16.36 -11.31
CA ALA A 155 0.37 17.22 -12.05
C ALA A 155 0.99 17.77 -13.35
N HIS A 156 2.27 18.14 -13.35
CA HIS A 156 2.94 18.81 -14.46
C HIS A 156 3.78 17.89 -15.35
N TYR A 157 4.28 16.78 -14.79
CA TYR A 157 5.14 15.79 -15.47
C TYR A 157 4.65 14.37 -15.14
N PRO A 158 3.38 14.05 -15.48
CA PRO A 158 2.73 12.83 -15.00
C PRO A 158 3.42 11.54 -15.46
N ASP A 159 3.89 11.49 -16.69
CA ASP A 159 4.61 10.37 -17.28
C ASP A 159 5.96 10.13 -16.60
N ALA A 160 6.76 11.17 -16.45
CA ALA A 160 8.05 11.08 -15.76
C ALA A 160 7.88 10.73 -14.27
N PHE A 161 6.87 11.31 -13.61
CA PHE A 161 6.56 11.00 -12.22
C PHE A 161 6.16 9.52 -12.05
N MET A 162 5.28 9.01 -12.91
CA MET A 162 4.82 7.63 -12.86
C MET A 162 5.95 6.64 -13.21
N ALA A 163 6.78 6.95 -14.20
CA ALA A 163 7.95 6.12 -14.52
C ALA A 163 8.93 6.00 -13.33
N ALA A 164 9.23 7.13 -12.67
CA ALA A 164 10.09 7.14 -11.49
C ALA A 164 9.46 6.40 -10.29
N LEU A 165 8.13 6.53 -10.09
CA LEU A 165 7.41 5.84 -9.04
C LEU A 165 7.44 4.32 -9.27
N MET A 166 7.10 3.87 -10.47
CA MET A 166 7.15 2.45 -10.86
C MET A 166 8.57 1.87 -10.75
N THR A 167 9.60 2.66 -11.04
CA THR A 167 10.99 2.25 -10.82
C THR A 167 11.31 2.07 -9.33
N SER A 168 10.83 2.98 -8.48
CA SER A 168 11.02 2.87 -7.02
C SER A 168 10.35 1.63 -6.42
N ASP A 169 9.21 1.24 -6.95
CA ASP A 169 8.38 0.14 -6.45
C ASP A 169 8.49 -1.13 -7.34
N GLN A 170 9.49 -1.23 -8.23
CA GLN A 170 9.65 -2.31 -9.21
C GLN A 170 9.70 -3.73 -8.63
N ASP A 171 10.09 -3.87 -7.38
CA ASP A 171 10.14 -5.16 -6.67
C ASP A 171 8.82 -5.50 -5.97
N ASP A 172 7.84 -4.59 -5.97
CA ASP A 172 6.52 -4.76 -5.34
C ASP A 172 5.43 -4.81 -6.42
N THR A 173 5.08 -6.03 -6.83
CA THR A 173 4.10 -6.25 -7.90
C THR A 173 2.69 -5.75 -7.57
N GLU A 174 2.30 -5.72 -6.29
CA GLU A 174 0.98 -5.19 -5.88
C GLU A 174 0.93 -3.67 -6.06
N ARG A 175 2.01 -2.98 -5.70
CA ARG A 175 2.13 -1.53 -5.94
C ARG A 175 2.20 -1.18 -7.41
N LEU A 176 2.99 -1.91 -8.19
CA LEU A 176 3.04 -1.73 -9.64
C LEU A 176 1.65 -1.85 -10.29
N ALA A 177 0.81 -2.80 -9.83
CA ALA A 177 -0.55 -2.96 -10.32
C ALA A 177 -1.40 -1.70 -10.07
N ILE A 178 -1.31 -1.13 -8.87
CA ILE A 178 -2.02 0.11 -8.51
C ILE A 178 -1.53 1.28 -9.37
N GLU A 179 -0.22 1.38 -9.57
CA GLU A 179 0.41 2.46 -10.33
C GLU A 179 0.10 2.38 -11.82
N MET A 180 0.06 1.19 -12.40
CA MET A 180 -0.37 0.99 -13.79
C MET A 180 -1.85 1.31 -13.99
N THR A 181 -2.70 0.97 -13.02
CA THR A 181 -4.11 1.38 -13.04
C THR A 181 -4.23 2.90 -13.01
N GLU A 182 -3.42 3.56 -12.20
CA GLU A 182 -3.36 5.03 -12.16
C GLU A 182 -2.85 5.62 -13.49
N CYS A 183 -1.81 5.02 -14.11
CA CYS A 183 -1.34 5.42 -15.44
C CYS A 183 -2.48 5.37 -16.46
N LYS A 184 -3.25 4.29 -16.49
CA LYS A 184 -4.41 4.14 -17.37
C LYS A 184 -5.46 5.22 -17.13
N HIS A 185 -5.79 5.56 -15.87
CA HIS A 185 -6.70 6.65 -15.53
C HIS A 185 -6.17 8.04 -15.95
N MET A 186 -4.85 8.21 -15.98
CA MET A 186 -4.20 9.44 -16.43
C MET A 186 -4.00 9.52 -17.96
N GLY A 187 -4.41 8.47 -18.68
CA GLY A 187 -4.23 8.37 -20.13
C GLY A 187 -2.77 8.16 -20.55
N ILE A 188 -1.97 7.51 -19.68
CA ILE A 188 -0.58 7.12 -19.94
C ILE A 188 -0.59 5.63 -20.28
N GLU A 189 -0.12 5.28 -21.45
CA GLU A 189 0.02 3.90 -21.90
C GLU A 189 1.35 3.32 -21.38
N VAL A 190 1.31 2.14 -20.76
CA VAL A 190 2.51 1.40 -20.38
C VAL A 190 2.75 0.29 -21.41
N LEU A 191 3.93 0.31 -22.03
CA LEU A 191 4.32 -0.59 -23.09
C LEU A 191 5.14 -1.76 -22.55
N ASN A 192 5.04 -2.92 -23.20
CA ASN A 192 5.86 -4.09 -22.91
C ASN A 192 7.35 -3.76 -23.01
N PRO A 193 8.25 -4.51 -22.34
CA PRO A 193 9.67 -4.35 -22.54
C PRO A 193 10.05 -4.64 -24.00
N ASP A 194 11.09 -3.97 -24.51
CA ASP A 194 11.66 -4.17 -25.83
C ASP A 194 13.19 -4.06 -25.74
N VAL A 195 13.92 -5.01 -26.31
CA VAL A 195 15.38 -5.07 -26.23
C VAL A 195 16.08 -3.88 -26.87
N ASN A 196 15.41 -3.22 -27.83
CA ASN A 196 15.93 -2.03 -28.51
C ASN A 196 15.55 -0.71 -27.82
N GLU A 197 14.48 -0.69 -27.02
CA GLU A 197 13.95 0.55 -26.44
C GLU A 197 14.03 0.62 -24.93
N SER A 198 13.85 -0.51 -24.22
CA SER A 198 13.83 -0.52 -22.77
C SER A 198 15.19 -0.24 -22.14
N PHE A 199 15.16 0.29 -20.96
CA PHE A 199 16.31 0.49 -20.06
C PHE A 199 16.22 -0.44 -18.84
N VAL A 200 17.14 -0.27 -17.90
CA VAL A 200 17.08 -0.96 -16.59
C VAL A 200 15.79 -0.59 -15.89
N GLU A 201 15.49 0.69 -15.83
CA GLU A 201 14.35 1.32 -15.19
C GLU A 201 13.21 1.57 -16.16
N PHE A 202 12.03 1.89 -15.62
CA PHE A 202 10.92 2.41 -16.41
C PHE A 202 11.29 3.75 -17.04
N ALA A 203 10.99 3.95 -18.31
CA ALA A 203 11.40 5.14 -19.03
C ALA A 203 10.24 5.76 -19.82
N VAL A 204 10.20 7.08 -19.87
CA VAL A 204 9.25 7.82 -20.71
C VAL A 204 9.65 7.69 -22.18
N VAL A 205 8.68 7.43 -23.06
CA VAL A 205 8.88 7.46 -24.50
C VAL A 205 8.87 8.92 -24.96
N PRO A 206 9.97 9.43 -25.56
CA PRO A 206 10.07 10.84 -25.91
C PRO A 206 8.96 11.30 -26.86
N GLY A 207 8.25 12.38 -26.48
CA GLY A 207 7.19 12.98 -27.29
C GLY A 207 5.84 12.27 -27.25
N GLU A 208 5.72 11.17 -26.49
CA GLU A 208 4.49 10.40 -26.36
C GLU A 208 4.07 10.30 -24.88
N LYS A 209 2.77 10.17 -24.61
CA LYS A 209 2.26 9.84 -23.27
C LYS A 209 2.36 8.35 -22.99
N LYS A 210 3.58 7.82 -23.04
CA LYS A 210 3.84 6.39 -22.87
C LYS A 210 5.05 6.17 -21.97
N ILE A 211 5.00 5.06 -21.24
CA ILE A 211 6.10 4.58 -20.40
C ILE A 211 6.51 3.20 -20.93
N ARG A 212 7.78 3.02 -21.20
CA ARG A 212 8.36 1.72 -21.54
C ARG A 212 8.70 0.95 -20.27
N PHE A 213 8.28 -0.32 -20.19
CA PHE A 213 8.55 -1.18 -19.03
C PHE A 213 10.06 -1.41 -18.86
N GLY A 214 10.57 -1.29 -17.63
CA GLY A 214 11.97 -1.53 -17.28
C GLY A 214 12.32 -3.02 -17.35
N MET A 215 13.36 -3.40 -18.11
CA MET A 215 13.73 -4.81 -18.23
C MET A 215 14.16 -5.46 -16.92
N ALA A 216 14.74 -4.69 -15.98
CA ALA A 216 15.16 -5.24 -14.68
C ALA A 216 13.98 -5.60 -13.75
N ALA A 217 12.80 -5.01 -13.97
CA ALA A 217 11.57 -5.35 -13.26
C ALA A 217 10.97 -6.70 -13.72
N VAL A 218 11.46 -7.29 -14.83
CA VAL A 218 11.02 -8.61 -15.31
C VAL A 218 11.65 -9.69 -14.44
N LYS A 219 10.83 -10.55 -13.82
CA LYS A 219 11.30 -11.66 -12.99
C LYS A 219 12.25 -12.58 -13.74
N GLY A 220 13.43 -12.81 -13.19
CA GLY A 220 14.46 -13.65 -13.80
C GLY A 220 15.43 -12.92 -14.72
N VAL A 221 15.29 -11.60 -14.86
CA VAL A 221 16.21 -10.73 -15.58
C VAL A 221 16.99 -9.88 -14.58
N GLY A 222 18.27 -10.10 -14.47
CA GLY A 222 19.13 -9.33 -13.56
C GLY A 222 19.60 -8.02 -14.18
N VAL A 223 19.86 -7.01 -13.37
CA VAL A 223 20.38 -5.70 -13.80
C VAL A 223 21.60 -5.83 -14.71
N GLY A 224 22.58 -6.67 -14.36
CA GLY A 224 23.79 -6.87 -15.18
C GLY A 224 23.55 -7.48 -16.57
N ALA A 225 22.45 -8.24 -16.74
CA ALA A 225 22.02 -8.72 -18.05
C ALA A 225 21.44 -7.59 -18.91
N VAL A 226 20.66 -6.70 -18.28
CA VAL A 226 20.07 -5.53 -18.97
C VAL A 226 21.16 -4.52 -19.34
N GLU A 227 22.10 -4.23 -18.45
CA GLU A 227 23.24 -3.36 -18.74
C GLU A 227 24.07 -3.87 -19.92
N GLU A 228 24.22 -5.19 -20.06
CA GLU A 228 24.90 -5.80 -21.19
C GLU A 228 24.14 -5.62 -22.49
N ILE A 229 22.81 -5.76 -22.49
CA ILE A 229 21.95 -5.46 -23.65
C ILE A 229 22.14 -4.00 -24.08
N ILE A 230 22.05 -3.07 -23.11
CA ILE A 230 22.19 -1.63 -23.39
C ILE A 230 23.58 -1.34 -23.94
N ARG A 231 24.65 -1.87 -23.34
CA ARG A 231 26.03 -1.71 -23.81
C ARG A 231 26.20 -2.19 -25.24
N ALA A 232 25.68 -3.37 -25.58
CA ALA A 232 25.78 -3.92 -26.92
C ALA A 232 25.01 -3.08 -27.93
N ARG A 233 23.82 -2.58 -27.55
CA ARG A 233 22.97 -1.70 -28.37
C ARG A 233 23.63 -0.34 -28.63
N GLU A 234 24.26 0.25 -27.62
CA GLU A 234 24.94 1.55 -27.74
C GLU A 234 26.22 1.47 -28.57
N ALA A 235 26.92 0.32 -28.53
CA ALA A 235 28.15 0.12 -29.31
C ALA A 235 27.90 0.04 -30.82
N ASP A 236 26.91 -0.73 -31.23
CA ASP A 236 26.72 -1.10 -32.66
C ASP A 236 25.31 -0.78 -33.19
N GLY A 237 24.54 0.04 -32.44
CA GLY A 237 23.17 0.42 -32.80
C GLY A 237 22.12 -0.65 -32.46
N PRO A 238 20.84 -0.40 -32.77
CA PRO A 238 19.74 -1.32 -32.50
C PRO A 238 19.96 -2.72 -33.08
N PHE A 239 19.50 -3.74 -32.35
CA PHE A 239 19.53 -5.12 -32.87
C PHE A 239 18.57 -5.29 -34.03
N LYS A 240 19.03 -6.00 -35.05
CA LYS A 240 18.29 -6.22 -36.31
C LYS A 240 17.50 -7.54 -36.31
N SER A 241 17.93 -8.50 -35.51
CA SER A 241 17.33 -9.83 -35.39
C SER A 241 17.76 -10.53 -34.12
N VAL A 242 17.11 -11.64 -33.76
CA VAL A 242 17.52 -12.52 -32.65
C VAL A 242 18.94 -13.04 -32.84
N GLU A 243 19.35 -13.30 -34.09
CA GLU A 243 20.70 -13.74 -34.43
C GLU A 243 21.72 -12.65 -34.14
N ASP A 244 21.45 -11.41 -34.54
CA ASP A 244 22.29 -10.24 -34.25
C ASP A 244 22.43 -10.03 -32.73
N PHE A 245 21.33 -10.11 -32.01
CA PHE A 245 21.33 -10.06 -30.55
C PHE A 245 22.21 -11.17 -29.92
N ALA A 246 22.03 -12.42 -30.37
CA ALA A 246 22.77 -13.59 -29.88
C ALA A 246 24.29 -13.48 -30.11
N LYS A 247 24.70 -12.83 -31.21
CA LYS A 247 26.11 -12.57 -31.53
C LYS A 247 26.73 -11.50 -30.59
N ARG A 248 25.98 -10.46 -30.27
CA ARG A 248 26.48 -9.23 -29.62
C ARG A 248 26.38 -9.23 -28.09
N VAL A 249 25.35 -9.87 -27.54
CA VAL A 249 25.10 -9.85 -26.08
C VAL A 249 25.83 -11.00 -25.40
N SER A 250 26.68 -10.69 -24.43
CA SER A 250 27.56 -11.65 -23.75
C SER A 250 26.78 -12.74 -22.98
N THR A 251 27.05 -13.99 -23.33
CA THR A 251 26.46 -15.18 -22.67
C THR A 251 26.91 -15.35 -21.22
N GLY A 252 28.00 -14.70 -20.80
CA GLY A 252 28.45 -14.69 -19.41
C GLY A 252 27.55 -13.89 -18.47
N LYS A 253 26.82 -12.90 -19.00
CA LYS A 253 25.89 -12.06 -18.24
C LYS A 253 24.43 -12.36 -18.57
N PHE A 254 24.12 -12.81 -19.79
CA PHE A 254 22.77 -13.06 -20.29
C PHE A 254 22.52 -14.56 -20.40
N ASN A 255 21.87 -15.13 -19.39
CA ASN A 255 21.65 -16.57 -19.27
C ASN A 255 20.33 -17.04 -19.93
N ARG A 256 20.14 -18.38 -20.01
CA ARG A 256 18.95 -19.00 -20.60
C ARG A 256 17.64 -18.52 -19.96
N LYS A 257 17.62 -18.27 -18.63
CA LYS A 257 16.42 -17.79 -17.93
C LYS A 257 16.06 -16.37 -18.35
N ALA A 258 17.05 -15.50 -18.54
CA ALA A 258 16.82 -14.14 -19.03
C ALA A 258 16.25 -14.15 -20.47
N TRP A 259 16.78 -15.03 -21.35
CA TRP A 259 16.21 -15.27 -22.66
C TRP A 259 14.74 -15.64 -22.60
N GLU A 260 14.40 -16.69 -21.83
CA GLU A 260 13.04 -17.18 -21.66
C GLU A 260 12.10 -16.09 -21.12
N SER A 261 12.50 -15.40 -20.06
CA SER A 261 11.70 -14.35 -19.44
C SER A 261 11.44 -13.18 -20.38
N LEU A 262 12.45 -12.68 -21.09
CA LEU A 262 12.28 -11.57 -22.03
C LEU A 262 11.48 -11.97 -23.29
N ILE A 263 11.61 -13.19 -23.77
CA ILE A 263 10.76 -13.68 -24.88
C ILE A 263 9.31 -13.75 -24.43
N LYS A 264 9.03 -14.34 -23.27
CA LYS A 264 7.68 -14.47 -22.73
C LYS A 264 6.99 -13.11 -22.48
N THR A 265 7.74 -12.10 -22.08
CA THR A 265 7.22 -10.76 -21.85
C THR A 265 7.12 -9.88 -23.10
N GLY A 266 7.56 -10.40 -24.26
CA GLY A 266 7.43 -9.71 -25.54
C GLY A 266 8.60 -8.80 -25.90
N ALA A 267 9.69 -8.83 -25.15
CA ALA A 267 10.86 -7.98 -25.42
C ALA A 267 11.52 -8.24 -26.78
N PHE A 268 11.19 -9.35 -27.43
CA PHE A 268 11.67 -9.76 -28.75
C PHE A 268 10.56 -9.78 -29.82
N ASP A 269 9.36 -9.23 -29.54
CA ASP A 269 8.23 -9.29 -30.49
C ASP A 269 8.52 -8.62 -31.83
N SER A 270 9.45 -7.65 -31.88
CA SER A 270 9.93 -7.03 -33.10
C SER A 270 10.71 -7.98 -34.01
N PHE A 271 11.19 -9.12 -33.51
CA PHE A 271 12.02 -10.08 -34.27
C PHE A 271 11.28 -11.37 -34.62
N GLY A 272 10.14 -11.65 -34.03
CA GLY A 272 9.38 -12.86 -34.32
C GLY A 272 8.35 -13.23 -33.28
N ASP A 273 7.58 -14.26 -33.59
CA ASP A 273 6.54 -14.75 -32.69
C ASP A 273 7.12 -15.43 -31.44
N ARG A 274 6.59 -15.11 -30.28
CA ARG A 274 7.06 -15.65 -28.98
C ARG A 274 7.08 -17.19 -28.97
N SER A 275 6.12 -17.85 -29.62
CA SER A 275 6.05 -19.32 -29.68
C SER A 275 7.22 -19.91 -30.46
N ASP A 276 7.57 -19.29 -31.59
CA ASP A 276 8.69 -19.73 -32.41
C ASP A 276 10.02 -19.51 -31.69
N LEU A 277 10.18 -18.37 -31.02
CA LEU A 277 11.39 -18.06 -30.27
C LEU A 277 11.57 -19.01 -29.09
N LEU A 278 10.51 -19.32 -28.34
CA LEU A 278 10.55 -20.26 -27.24
C LEU A 278 10.83 -21.69 -27.70
N PHE A 279 10.24 -22.12 -28.84
CA PHE A 279 10.51 -23.44 -29.43
C PHE A 279 11.98 -23.62 -29.80
N ASN A 280 12.62 -22.56 -30.28
CA ASN A 280 14.02 -22.57 -30.66
C ASN A 280 14.99 -22.10 -29.59
N LEU A 281 14.54 -21.93 -28.33
CA LEU A 281 15.34 -21.30 -27.28
C LEU A 281 16.71 -21.97 -27.09
N ASP A 282 16.75 -23.32 -27.08
CA ASP A 282 18.00 -24.05 -26.91
C ASP A 282 18.94 -23.88 -28.10
N THR A 283 18.40 -23.78 -29.31
CA THR A 283 19.15 -23.47 -30.53
C THR A 283 19.75 -22.08 -30.50
N ILE A 284 18.96 -21.09 -30.04
CA ILE A 284 19.41 -19.69 -29.91
C ILE A 284 20.55 -19.59 -28.87
N VAL A 285 20.39 -20.21 -27.71
CA VAL A 285 21.40 -20.20 -26.64
C VAL A 285 22.69 -20.92 -27.10
N ALA A 286 22.57 -22.08 -27.75
CA ALA A 286 23.72 -22.79 -28.26
C ALA A 286 24.46 -21.99 -29.35
N PHE A 287 23.71 -21.32 -30.23
CA PHE A 287 24.27 -20.45 -31.27
C PHE A 287 25.06 -19.30 -30.63
N ALA A 288 24.49 -18.59 -29.64
CA ALA A 288 25.16 -17.52 -28.94
C ALA A 288 26.47 -17.97 -28.29
N GLN A 289 26.44 -19.12 -27.59
CA GLN A 289 27.63 -19.69 -26.94
C GLN A 289 28.71 -20.06 -27.93
N LYS A 290 28.32 -20.71 -29.07
CA LYS A 290 29.26 -21.11 -30.11
C LYS A 290 29.93 -19.90 -30.74
N THR A 291 29.14 -18.92 -31.20
CA THR A 291 29.64 -17.73 -31.92
C THR A 291 30.61 -16.91 -31.03
N GLN A 292 30.25 -16.73 -29.77
CA GLN A 292 31.11 -15.97 -28.82
C GLN A 292 32.39 -16.73 -28.46
N LYS A 293 32.33 -18.06 -28.35
CA LYS A 293 33.53 -18.88 -28.12
C LYS A 293 34.47 -18.82 -29.34
N GLU A 294 33.93 -18.87 -30.55
CA GLU A 294 34.71 -18.73 -31.80
C GLU A 294 35.37 -17.36 -31.89
N ALA A 295 34.61 -16.28 -31.60
CA ALA A 295 35.16 -14.92 -31.57
C ALA A 295 36.25 -14.75 -30.52
N ALA A 296 36.13 -15.36 -29.33
CA ALA A 296 37.11 -15.29 -28.25
C ALA A 296 38.39 -16.12 -28.52
N SER A 297 38.27 -17.20 -29.33
CA SER A 297 39.42 -18.05 -29.67
C SER A 297 40.35 -17.47 -30.73
N GLY A 298 39.90 -16.39 -31.40
CA GLY A 298 40.68 -15.79 -32.52
C GLY A 298 40.86 -16.74 -33.73
N GLN A 299 40.11 -17.83 -33.73
CA GLN A 299 40.19 -18.81 -34.82
C GLN A 299 39.39 -18.27 -36.03
N THR A 300 40.11 -17.50 -36.86
CA THR A 300 39.61 -17.18 -38.20
C THR A 300 39.45 -18.49 -38.99
N ASP A 301 38.28 -18.68 -39.57
CA ASP A 301 38.02 -19.84 -40.43
C ASP A 301 39.11 -19.98 -41.47
N LEU A 302 39.58 -21.21 -41.70
CA LEU A 302 40.66 -21.53 -42.64
C LEU A 302 40.36 -20.97 -44.05
N PHE A 303 39.12 -20.77 -44.39
CA PHE A 303 38.64 -20.18 -45.67
C PHE A 303 38.77 -18.65 -45.72
N GLY A 304 38.75 -17.92 -44.55
CA GLY A 304 39.00 -16.48 -44.51
C GLY A 304 40.45 -16.11 -44.77
N MET A 305 41.39 -17.05 -44.65
CA MET A 305 42.83 -16.86 -45.00
C MET A 305 43.09 -17.01 -46.51
N LEU A 306 42.16 -17.55 -47.28
CA LEU A 306 42.32 -17.77 -48.73
C LEU A 306 41.91 -16.59 -49.60
N GLY A 307 41.56 -15.45 -49.02
CA GLY A 307 41.45 -14.18 -49.76
C GLY A 307 40.21 -14.03 -50.69
N ASP A 308 39.23 -14.89 -50.57
CA ASP A 308 38.02 -14.80 -51.40
C ASP A 308 36.90 -14.14 -50.56
N GLU A 309 36.62 -12.86 -50.77
CA GLU A 309 35.58 -12.08 -50.07
C GLU A 309 34.17 -12.68 -50.21
N SER A 310 33.99 -13.63 -51.17
CA SER A 310 32.72 -14.32 -51.40
C SER A 310 32.48 -15.54 -50.50
N ALA A 311 33.47 -16.00 -49.69
CA ALA A 311 33.42 -17.21 -48.87
C ALA A 311 33.25 -16.95 -47.37
N ASN A 312 32.90 -15.73 -46.96
CA ASN A 312 32.61 -15.42 -45.55
C ASN A 312 31.22 -15.96 -45.19
N VAL A 313 31.11 -17.30 -45.10
CA VAL A 313 29.89 -17.98 -44.64
C VAL A 313 29.76 -17.72 -43.13
N GLN A 314 29.17 -16.59 -42.77
CA GLN A 314 28.81 -16.36 -41.38
C GLN A 314 27.82 -17.46 -40.94
N PRO A 315 28.02 -18.06 -39.78
CA PRO A 315 27.05 -19.04 -39.28
C PRO A 315 25.68 -18.38 -39.18
N THR A 316 24.73 -18.88 -39.96
CA THR A 316 23.34 -18.43 -39.94
C THR A 316 22.51 -19.35 -39.06
N MET A 317 21.66 -18.75 -38.25
CA MET A 317 20.72 -19.49 -37.38
C MET A 317 19.41 -19.71 -38.12
N GLN A 318 19.01 -20.96 -38.28
CA GLN A 318 17.70 -21.30 -38.85
C GLN A 318 16.73 -21.62 -37.71
N LEU A 319 15.71 -20.77 -37.54
CA LEU A 319 14.62 -21.00 -36.60
C LEU A 319 13.50 -21.78 -37.27
N GLN A 320 13.00 -22.80 -36.59
CA GLN A 320 11.87 -23.60 -37.08
C GLN A 320 10.56 -23.04 -36.50
N PRO A 321 9.45 -23.08 -37.29
CA PRO A 321 8.16 -22.70 -36.74
C PRO A 321 7.75 -23.67 -35.64
N ALA A 322 7.18 -23.15 -34.55
CA ALA A 322 6.65 -23.96 -33.47
C ALA A 322 5.48 -24.82 -33.95
N PRO A 323 5.42 -26.12 -33.55
CA PRO A 323 4.34 -27.02 -33.95
C PRO A 323 2.95 -26.56 -33.48
N ALA A 324 2.89 -25.78 -32.40
CA ALA A 324 1.68 -25.16 -31.91
C ALA A 324 1.99 -23.74 -31.44
N LYS A 325 1.08 -22.81 -31.72
CA LYS A 325 1.19 -21.42 -31.23
C LYS A 325 0.52 -21.28 -29.90
N HIS A 326 1.15 -20.53 -29.00
CA HIS A 326 0.57 -20.20 -27.71
C HIS A 326 -0.62 -19.24 -27.89
N THR A 327 -1.65 -19.47 -27.10
CA THR A 327 -2.86 -18.65 -27.09
C THR A 327 -2.61 -17.28 -26.45
N ASN A 328 -3.47 -16.30 -26.75
CA ASN A 328 -3.41 -15.00 -26.06
C ASN A 328 -3.52 -15.15 -24.54
N LYS A 329 -4.34 -16.08 -24.06
CA LYS A 329 -4.47 -16.36 -22.63
C LYS A 329 -3.13 -16.79 -22.01
N GLU A 330 -2.40 -17.71 -22.63
CA GLU A 330 -1.09 -18.15 -22.15
C GLU A 330 -0.07 -17.01 -22.16
N ARG A 331 -0.06 -16.15 -23.18
CA ARG A 331 0.83 -14.98 -23.26
C ARG A 331 0.54 -13.97 -22.13
N LEU A 332 -0.73 -13.71 -21.84
CA LEU A 332 -1.14 -12.85 -20.74
C LEU A 332 -0.77 -13.45 -19.37
N MET A 333 -0.88 -14.78 -19.21
CA MET A 333 -0.42 -15.46 -17.99
C MET A 333 1.09 -15.29 -17.80
N TRP A 334 1.90 -15.35 -18.84
CA TRP A 334 3.33 -15.06 -18.73
C TRP A 334 3.62 -13.63 -18.34
N GLU A 335 2.90 -12.66 -18.89
CA GLU A 335 3.03 -11.26 -18.49
C GLU A 335 2.74 -11.10 -16.99
N ARG A 336 1.64 -11.66 -16.51
CA ARG A 336 1.29 -11.63 -15.07
C ARG A 336 2.32 -12.33 -14.19
N GLU A 337 2.82 -13.50 -14.61
CA GLU A 337 3.82 -14.26 -13.86
C GLU A 337 5.15 -13.49 -13.74
N LEU A 338 5.61 -12.89 -14.85
CA LEU A 338 6.94 -12.31 -14.96
C LEU A 338 6.99 -10.81 -14.67
N MET A 339 5.91 -10.08 -14.92
CA MET A 339 5.80 -8.63 -14.70
C MET A 339 4.79 -8.26 -13.60
N GLY A 340 4.05 -9.26 -13.12
CA GLY A 340 3.02 -9.07 -12.09
C GLY A 340 1.67 -8.60 -12.61
N LEU A 341 1.53 -8.31 -13.88
CA LEU A 341 0.41 -7.59 -14.50
C LEU A 341 0.16 -8.06 -15.94
N TYR A 342 -1.03 -7.76 -16.44
CA TYR A 342 -1.37 -7.85 -17.86
C TYR A 342 -1.10 -6.50 -18.53
N ILE A 343 -0.17 -6.44 -19.47
CA ILE A 343 0.20 -5.19 -20.17
C ILE A 343 -0.42 -5.14 -21.56
N SER A 344 -0.26 -6.18 -22.37
CA SER A 344 -0.67 -6.16 -23.77
C SER A 344 -2.18 -6.19 -23.97
N ALA A 345 -2.94 -6.83 -23.09
CA ALA A 345 -4.40 -6.89 -23.10
C ALA A 345 -4.92 -7.39 -21.73
N HIS A 346 -6.21 -7.17 -21.43
CA HIS A 346 -6.83 -7.75 -20.24
C HIS A 346 -7.47 -9.12 -20.60
N PRO A 347 -7.34 -10.17 -19.74
CA PRO A 347 -7.96 -11.47 -20.00
C PRO A 347 -9.47 -11.39 -20.23
N LEU A 348 -10.12 -10.39 -19.64
CA LEU A 348 -11.56 -10.15 -19.81
C LEU A 348 -11.93 -9.31 -21.03
N ASP A 349 -10.99 -8.95 -21.92
CA ASP A 349 -11.30 -8.17 -23.12
C ASP A 349 -12.26 -8.93 -24.05
N ALA A 350 -12.05 -10.23 -24.20
CA ALA A 350 -12.96 -11.10 -24.97
C ALA A 350 -14.34 -11.24 -24.31
N TYR A 351 -14.43 -11.06 -22.99
CA TYR A 351 -15.66 -11.22 -22.19
C TYR A 351 -16.39 -9.89 -21.96
N GLU A 352 -15.88 -8.77 -22.46
CA GLU A 352 -16.39 -7.43 -22.12
C GLU A 352 -17.87 -7.25 -22.43
N THR A 353 -18.29 -7.62 -23.64
CA THR A 353 -19.69 -7.52 -24.06
C THR A 353 -20.58 -8.37 -23.16
N TYR A 354 -20.22 -9.63 -22.97
CA TYR A 354 -20.97 -10.55 -22.11
C TYR A 354 -21.09 -10.02 -20.67
N LEU A 355 -19.96 -9.70 -20.04
CA LEU A 355 -19.94 -9.24 -18.65
C LEU A 355 -20.68 -7.92 -18.47
N SER A 356 -20.55 -6.97 -19.40
CA SER A 356 -21.24 -5.69 -19.29
C SER A 356 -22.78 -5.81 -19.35
N GLU A 357 -23.29 -6.84 -20.01
CA GLU A 357 -24.72 -7.08 -20.18
C GLU A 357 -25.28 -8.08 -19.13
N GLN A 358 -24.46 -8.99 -18.62
CA GLN A 358 -24.87 -10.10 -17.75
C GLN A 358 -24.39 -9.97 -16.30
N ALA A 359 -23.56 -8.97 -16.00
CA ALA A 359 -23.01 -8.74 -14.66
C ALA A 359 -22.86 -7.25 -14.35
N GLN A 360 -22.93 -6.92 -13.07
CA GLN A 360 -22.63 -5.58 -12.56
C GLN A 360 -21.12 -5.48 -12.31
N PRO A 361 -20.48 -4.33 -12.58
CA PRO A 361 -19.06 -4.14 -12.30
C PRO A 361 -18.76 -4.28 -10.80
N LEU A 362 -17.58 -4.82 -10.46
CA LEU A 362 -17.15 -5.04 -9.07
C LEU A 362 -17.08 -3.73 -8.27
N THR A 363 -16.89 -2.60 -8.91
CA THR A 363 -16.96 -1.27 -8.27
C THR A 363 -18.35 -0.98 -7.66
N GLN A 364 -19.38 -1.74 -8.00
CA GLN A 364 -20.71 -1.67 -7.38
C GLN A 364 -20.85 -2.62 -6.18
N LEU A 365 -19.87 -3.43 -5.85
CA LEU A 365 -19.84 -4.24 -4.63
C LEU A 365 -19.48 -3.33 -3.44
N VAL A 366 -20.44 -2.53 -3.01
CA VAL A 366 -20.25 -1.48 -1.99
C VAL A 366 -21.28 -1.58 -0.87
N PRO A 367 -21.01 -1.05 0.33
CA PRO A 367 -21.90 -1.14 1.49
C PRO A 367 -23.29 -0.55 1.27
N GLU A 368 -23.46 0.33 0.30
CA GLU A 368 -24.73 0.93 -0.08
C GLU A 368 -25.78 -0.10 -0.55
N TYR A 369 -25.30 -1.20 -1.07
CA TYR A 369 -26.14 -2.30 -1.56
C TYR A 369 -26.17 -3.50 -0.61
N ASP A 370 -25.83 -3.33 0.68
CA ASP A 370 -25.89 -4.40 1.69
C ASP A 370 -27.24 -5.14 1.67
N GLY A 371 -27.19 -6.46 1.65
CA GLY A 371 -28.34 -7.36 1.62
C GLY A 371 -29.06 -7.43 0.28
N ARG A 372 -28.58 -6.77 -0.79
CA ARG A 372 -29.16 -6.84 -2.13
C ARG A 372 -28.62 -8.03 -2.91
N LEU A 373 -29.52 -8.62 -3.68
CA LEU A 373 -29.16 -9.59 -4.70
C LEU A 373 -28.46 -8.85 -5.84
N MET A 374 -27.31 -9.33 -6.22
CA MET A 374 -26.48 -8.80 -7.30
C MET A 374 -25.95 -9.95 -8.14
N THR A 375 -25.63 -9.67 -9.39
CA THR A 375 -24.86 -10.57 -10.25
C THR A 375 -23.59 -9.85 -10.64
N ILE A 376 -22.45 -10.40 -10.27
CA ILE A 376 -21.13 -9.87 -10.59
C ILE A 376 -20.37 -10.87 -11.45
N GLY A 377 -19.35 -10.42 -12.17
CA GLY A 377 -18.51 -11.30 -13.00
C GLY A 377 -17.09 -10.83 -13.05
N GLY A 378 -16.18 -11.77 -13.20
CA GLY A 378 -14.75 -11.49 -13.24
C GLY A 378 -13.89 -12.74 -13.37
N ILE A 379 -12.58 -12.54 -13.39
CA ILE A 379 -11.58 -13.61 -13.39
C ILE A 379 -11.20 -13.96 -11.95
N ILE A 380 -11.05 -15.24 -11.65
CA ILE A 380 -10.61 -15.72 -10.32
C ILE A 380 -9.13 -15.40 -10.14
N THR A 381 -8.80 -14.61 -9.14
CA THR A 381 -7.41 -14.27 -8.77
C THR A 381 -6.86 -15.22 -7.71
N THR A 382 -7.67 -15.58 -6.72
CA THR A 382 -7.28 -16.45 -5.61
C THR A 382 -8.41 -17.38 -5.19
N VAL A 383 -8.08 -18.59 -4.74
CA VAL A 383 -9.02 -19.53 -4.12
C VAL A 383 -8.46 -20.02 -2.81
N ARG A 384 -9.07 -19.63 -1.70
CA ARG A 384 -8.69 -20.07 -0.36
C ARG A 384 -9.77 -20.96 0.22
N THR A 385 -9.52 -22.26 0.25
CA THR A 385 -10.41 -23.25 0.86
C THR A 385 -10.14 -23.38 2.34
N ILE A 386 -11.20 -23.40 3.15
CA ILE A 386 -11.14 -23.66 4.59
C ILE A 386 -12.12 -24.77 4.97
N VAL A 387 -11.81 -25.46 6.07
CA VAL A 387 -12.70 -26.46 6.67
C VAL A 387 -13.45 -25.79 7.82
N THR A 388 -14.77 -25.86 7.79
CA THR A 388 -15.64 -25.33 8.84
C THR A 388 -15.58 -26.19 10.11
N LYS A 389 -16.11 -25.70 11.22
CA LYS A 389 -16.20 -26.47 12.48
C LYS A 389 -17.03 -27.76 12.33
N SER A 390 -17.91 -27.82 11.35
CA SER A 390 -18.71 -29.03 11.03
C SER A 390 -17.99 -30.02 10.12
N GLY A 391 -16.74 -29.77 9.72
CA GLY A 391 -15.96 -30.63 8.83
C GLY A 391 -16.20 -30.41 7.33
N SER A 392 -17.16 -29.56 6.95
CA SER A 392 -17.46 -29.24 5.56
C SER A 392 -16.49 -28.22 4.98
N LYS A 393 -16.19 -28.29 3.69
CA LYS A 393 -15.31 -27.32 3.00
C LYS A 393 -16.11 -26.10 2.51
N MET A 394 -15.53 -24.92 2.60
CA MET A 394 -16.01 -23.70 1.99
C MET A 394 -14.83 -22.94 1.38
N ALA A 395 -15.08 -21.95 0.52
CA ALA A 395 -14.03 -21.18 -0.09
C ALA A 395 -14.29 -19.67 0.01
N PHE A 396 -13.17 -18.92 0.08
CA PHE A 396 -13.10 -17.50 -0.21
C PHE A 396 -12.41 -17.36 -1.56
N VAL A 397 -13.11 -16.75 -2.51
CA VAL A 397 -12.65 -16.60 -3.89
C VAL A 397 -12.46 -15.13 -4.18
N GLY A 398 -11.21 -14.73 -4.43
CA GLY A 398 -10.90 -13.41 -4.93
C GLY A 398 -11.23 -13.35 -6.41
N ILE A 399 -11.93 -12.31 -6.84
CA ILE A 399 -12.25 -12.05 -8.25
C ILE A 399 -11.88 -10.62 -8.63
N GLU A 400 -11.53 -10.44 -9.89
CA GLU A 400 -11.14 -9.15 -10.47
C GLU A 400 -11.91 -8.92 -11.78
N ASP A 401 -12.37 -7.69 -12.00
CA ASP A 401 -12.82 -7.22 -13.31
C ASP A 401 -11.91 -6.09 -13.82
N LYS A 402 -12.26 -5.47 -14.94
CA LYS A 402 -11.48 -4.33 -15.48
C LYS A 402 -11.48 -3.08 -14.59
N PHE A 403 -12.32 -3.03 -13.56
CA PHE A 403 -12.62 -1.82 -12.81
C PHE A 403 -12.36 -1.95 -11.32
N GLY A 404 -12.23 -3.18 -10.78
CA GLY A 404 -12.02 -3.42 -9.37
C GLY A 404 -11.90 -4.88 -9.00
N GLU A 405 -11.69 -5.11 -7.70
CA GLU A 405 -11.57 -6.43 -7.08
C GLU A 405 -12.70 -6.67 -6.09
N GLY A 406 -12.98 -7.94 -5.82
CA GLY A 406 -13.99 -8.34 -4.85
C GLY A 406 -13.71 -9.72 -4.25
N GLU A 407 -14.31 -10.00 -3.10
CA GLU A 407 -14.25 -11.32 -2.46
C GLU A 407 -15.63 -12.00 -2.50
N VAL A 408 -15.64 -13.25 -2.95
CA VAL A 408 -16.84 -14.10 -3.01
C VAL A 408 -16.71 -15.19 -1.95
N ILE A 409 -17.73 -15.30 -1.10
CA ILE A 409 -17.84 -16.35 -0.08
C ILE A 409 -18.70 -17.48 -0.63
N VAL A 410 -18.11 -18.67 -0.73
CA VAL A 410 -18.77 -19.88 -1.24
C VAL A 410 -18.97 -20.85 -0.09
N PHE A 411 -20.21 -20.90 0.40
CA PHE A 411 -20.59 -21.77 1.51
C PHE A 411 -20.60 -23.27 1.12
N PRO A 412 -20.57 -24.20 2.08
CA PRO A 412 -20.36 -25.62 1.82
C PRO A 412 -21.30 -26.24 0.79
N ASN A 413 -22.59 -25.93 0.85
CA ASN A 413 -23.60 -26.50 -0.07
C ASN A 413 -23.31 -26.15 -1.54
N LEU A 414 -22.89 -24.91 -1.80
CA LEU A 414 -22.51 -24.48 -3.14
C LEU A 414 -21.11 -25.00 -3.49
N TYR A 415 -20.19 -25.01 -2.51
CA TYR A 415 -18.83 -25.48 -2.73
C TYR A 415 -18.78 -26.96 -3.17
N GLU A 416 -19.64 -27.81 -2.65
CA GLU A 416 -19.75 -29.22 -3.07
C GLU A 416 -20.09 -29.35 -4.57
N GLN A 417 -20.83 -28.40 -5.12
CA GLN A 417 -21.27 -28.42 -6.53
C GLN A 417 -20.22 -27.83 -7.47
N VAL A 418 -19.56 -26.74 -7.05
CA VAL A 418 -18.71 -25.95 -7.94
C VAL A 418 -17.22 -25.94 -7.56
N GLY A 419 -16.87 -26.43 -6.37
CA GLY A 419 -15.53 -26.29 -5.81
C GLY A 419 -14.39 -26.81 -6.69
N ALA A 420 -14.61 -27.92 -7.42
CA ALA A 420 -13.64 -28.45 -8.37
C ALA A 420 -13.42 -27.56 -9.61
N LYS A 421 -14.35 -26.67 -9.90
CA LYS A 421 -14.32 -25.73 -11.04
C LYS A 421 -13.74 -24.37 -10.66
N LEU A 422 -13.62 -24.07 -9.36
CA LEU A 422 -13.05 -22.81 -8.87
C LEU A 422 -11.52 -22.92 -8.93
N VAL A 423 -10.98 -22.60 -10.08
CA VAL A 423 -9.53 -22.58 -10.32
C VAL A 423 -9.10 -21.16 -10.67
N GLN A 424 -7.87 -20.83 -10.36
CA GLN A 424 -7.29 -19.54 -10.72
C GLN A 424 -7.39 -19.32 -12.24
N ASP A 425 -7.57 -18.06 -12.66
CA ASP A 425 -7.72 -17.63 -14.06
C ASP A 425 -8.98 -18.18 -14.79
N ALA A 426 -9.92 -18.80 -14.06
CA ALA A 426 -11.26 -19.07 -14.60
C ALA A 426 -12.12 -17.81 -14.56
N VAL A 427 -12.91 -17.58 -15.61
CA VAL A 427 -13.89 -16.49 -15.66
C VAL A 427 -15.23 -17.00 -15.13
N ILE A 428 -15.78 -16.32 -14.14
CA ILE A 428 -17.03 -16.70 -13.48
C ILE A 428 -18.04 -15.56 -13.47
N ARG A 429 -19.32 -15.95 -13.45
CA ARG A 429 -20.45 -15.11 -13.10
C ARG A 429 -21.03 -15.62 -11.79
N VAL A 430 -21.24 -14.72 -10.86
CA VAL A 430 -21.69 -15.03 -9.50
C VAL A 430 -22.96 -14.26 -9.20
N THR A 431 -24.04 -14.96 -8.90
CA THR A 431 -25.27 -14.38 -8.39
C THR A 431 -25.36 -14.64 -6.89
N GLY A 432 -25.67 -13.60 -6.12
CA GLY A 432 -25.71 -13.72 -4.67
C GLY A 432 -26.04 -12.43 -3.95
N LYS A 433 -25.83 -12.41 -2.65
CA LYS A 433 -26.12 -11.25 -1.79
C LYS A 433 -24.87 -10.47 -1.47
N ASN A 434 -24.91 -9.17 -1.69
CA ASN A 434 -23.90 -8.26 -1.16
C ASN A 434 -23.97 -8.22 0.37
N SER A 435 -22.87 -8.46 1.05
CA SER A 435 -22.75 -8.41 2.51
C SER A 435 -21.61 -7.48 2.92
N ALA A 436 -21.98 -6.39 3.57
CA ALA A 436 -21.05 -5.42 4.13
C ALA A 436 -21.04 -5.42 5.65
N ARG A 437 -21.62 -6.45 6.30
CA ARG A 437 -21.71 -6.51 7.76
C ARG A 437 -20.61 -7.37 8.34
N ASP A 438 -20.07 -6.89 9.48
CA ASP A 438 -19.15 -7.66 10.31
C ASP A 438 -19.91 -8.78 11.08
N ARG A 439 -19.17 -9.55 11.90
CA ARG A 439 -19.74 -10.64 12.71
C ARG A 439 -20.75 -10.14 13.75
N ASP A 440 -20.66 -8.88 14.14
CA ASP A 440 -21.51 -8.25 15.14
C ASP A 440 -22.72 -7.54 14.50
N GLY A 441 -22.83 -7.62 13.16
CA GLY A 441 -23.93 -7.06 12.38
C GLY A 441 -23.81 -5.57 12.05
N ASN A 442 -22.67 -4.93 12.36
CA ASN A 442 -22.42 -3.54 12.03
C ASN A 442 -22.02 -3.39 10.57
N LEU A 443 -22.44 -2.29 9.93
CA LEU A 443 -22.07 -1.98 8.56
C LEU A 443 -20.59 -1.59 8.48
N GLY A 444 -19.78 -2.40 7.80
CA GLY A 444 -18.37 -2.18 7.54
C GLY A 444 -18.12 -1.23 6.36
N SER A 445 -16.84 -0.99 6.09
CA SER A 445 -16.38 -0.21 4.94
C SER A 445 -16.19 -1.05 3.67
N GLU A 446 -16.12 -2.36 3.79
CA GLU A 446 -15.88 -3.31 2.71
C GLU A 446 -17.09 -4.20 2.52
N SER A 447 -17.32 -4.61 1.28
CA SER A 447 -18.40 -5.52 0.89
C SER A 447 -17.83 -6.81 0.33
N LYS A 448 -18.54 -7.92 0.59
CA LYS A 448 -18.24 -9.24 0.03
C LYS A 448 -19.50 -9.82 -0.59
N MET A 449 -19.34 -10.65 -1.60
CA MET A 449 -20.44 -11.37 -2.22
C MET A 449 -20.65 -12.71 -1.51
N ILE A 450 -21.83 -12.94 -0.97
CA ILE A 450 -22.26 -14.29 -0.54
C ILE A 450 -22.91 -14.96 -1.73
N ALA A 451 -22.23 -15.95 -2.31
CA ALA A 451 -22.70 -16.60 -3.52
C ALA A 451 -23.89 -17.53 -3.24
N ASP A 452 -24.94 -17.36 -4.03
CA ASP A 452 -26.06 -18.30 -4.13
C ASP A 452 -25.88 -19.22 -5.36
N GLU A 453 -25.27 -18.71 -6.45
CA GLU A 453 -25.00 -19.42 -7.69
C GLU A 453 -23.67 -18.95 -8.31
N ILE A 454 -22.92 -19.88 -8.90
CA ILE A 454 -21.70 -19.60 -9.65
C ILE A 454 -21.71 -20.35 -10.97
N GLU A 455 -21.54 -19.62 -12.07
CA GLU A 455 -21.38 -20.16 -13.41
C GLU A 455 -19.98 -19.88 -13.93
N LEU A 456 -19.35 -20.89 -14.52
CA LEU A 456 -18.15 -20.69 -15.33
C LEU A 456 -18.56 -20.22 -16.71
N ILE A 457 -17.83 -19.23 -17.22
CA ILE A 457 -18.05 -18.70 -18.58
C ILE A 457 -16.95 -19.27 -19.47
N SER A 458 -17.31 -20.14 -20.39
CA SER A 458 -16.38 -20.72 -21.37
C SER A 458 -16.31 -19.88 -22.64
N ASP A 459 -15.28 -20.14 -23.46
CA ASP A 459 -15.16 -19.51 -24.79
C ASP A 459 -16.32 -19.90 -25.71
N ASP A 460 -16.91 -21.08 -25.51
CA ASP A 460 -18.08 -21.52 -26.28
C ASP A 460 -19.35 -20.74 -25.88
N ASP A 461 -19.51 -20.42 -24.60
CA ASP A 461 -20.60 -19.55 -24.12
C ASP A 461 -20.51 -18.18 -24.76
N LEU A 462 -19.31 -17.62 -24.91
CA LEU A 462 -19.09 -16.34 -25.58
C LEU A 462 -19.42 -16.39 -27.08
N ARG A 463 -19.06 -17.48 -27.77
CA ARG A 463 -19.35 -17.64 -29.20
C ARG A 463 -20.85 -17.76 -29.49
N GLN A 464 -21.61 -18.33 -28.53
CA GLN A 464 -23.06 -18.49 -28.65
C GLN A 464 -23.83 -17.28 -28.15
N TYR A 465 -23.16 -16.37 -27.40
CA TYR A 465 -23.81 -15.21 -26.83
C TYR A 465 -24.20 -14.19 -27.88
N GLN A 466 -25.46 -13.85 -27.92
CA GLN A 466 -26.00 -12.75 -28.75
C GLN A 466 -26.16 -11.51 -27.88
N SER A 467 -25.38 -10.48 -28.17
CA SER A 467 -25.47 -9.20 -27.46
C SER A 467 -26.86 -8.58 -27.59
N THR A 468 -27.37 -8.11 -26.46
CA THR A 468 -28.65 -7.40 -26.36
C THR A 468 -28.50 -5.89 -26.47
N GLY A 469 -27.26 -5.37 -26.37
CA GLY A 469 -26.94 -3.94 -26.31
C GLY A 469 -27.37 -3.25 -25.02
N ARG A 470 -27.85 -3.99 -24.00
CA ARG A 470 -28.33 -3.43 -22.74
C ARG A 470 -27.38 -3.79 -21.61
N LYS A 471 -26.74 -2.79 -21.03
CA LYS A 471 -25.90 -2.98 -19.84
C LYS A 471 -26.76 -3.29 -18.60
N MET A 472 -26.22 -4.12 -17.72
CA MET A 472 -26.89 -4.45 -16.46
C MET A 472 -26.92 -3.24 -15.53
N GLU A 473 -28.13 -2.89 -15.07
CA GLU A 473 -28.32 -1.74 -14.17
C GLU A 473 -27.88 -2.06 -12.73
N ALA A 474 -27.44 -1.02 -12.01
CA ALA A 474 -27.15 -1.12 -10.59
C ALA A 474 -28.41 -1.45 -9.78
N PRO A 475 -28.33 -2.26 -8.72
CA PRO A 475 -29.46 -2.56 -7.86
C PRO A 475 -29.94 -1.30 -7.13
N ARG A 476 -31.24 -1.21 -6.82
CA ARG A 476 -31.75 -0.11 -6.01
C ARG A 476 -31.25 -0.21 -4.58
N MET A 477 -30.85 0.91 -3.97
CA MET A 477 -30.34 0.96 -2.60
C MET A 477 -31.34 0.35 -1.60
N SER A 478 -30.84 -0.37 -0.60
CA SER A 478 -31.62 -0.96 0.48
C SER A 478 -32.28 0.14 1.34
N ASN A 479 -33.58 -0.01 1.67
CA ASN A 479 -34.26 0.91 2.56
C ASN A 479 -33.64 0.90 3.98
N LYS A 480 -33.12 -0.24 4.42
CA LYS A 480 -32.45 -0.38 5.71
C LYS A 480 -31.15 0.45 5.76
N VAL A 481 -30.31 0.36 4.75
CA VAL A 481 -29.10 1.18 4.63
C VAL A 481 -29.41 2.67 4.49
N LYS A 482 -30.47 3.03 3.75
CA LYS A 482 -30.95 4.42 3.68
C LYS A 482 -31.38 4.94 5.04
N GLN A 483 -32.03 4.11 5.85
CA GLN A 483 -32.49 4.47 7.20
C GLN A 483 -31.33 4.56 8.19
N GLU A 484 -30.40 3.61 8.18
CA GLU A 484 -29.19 3.63 9.01
C GLU A 484 -28.31 4.86 8.72
N ARG A 485 -28.11 5.22 7.44
CA ARG A 485 -27.42 6.47 7.06
C ARG A 485 -28.18 7.72 7.53
N ARG A 486 -29.50 7.75 7.42
CA ARG A 486 -30.31 8.86 7.94
C ARG A 486 -30.20 8.95 9.46
N THR A 487 -30.18 7.81 10.15
CA THR A 487 -30.05 7.77 11.62
C THR A 487 -28.65 8.19 12.05
N ALA A 488 -27.59 7.70 11.39
CA ALA A 488 -26.21 8.10 11.64
C ALA A 488 -25.99 9.60 11.40
N PHE A 489 -26.54 10.14 10.30
CA PHE A 489 -26.51 11.57 10.02
C PHE A 489 -27.29 12.38 11.08
N ARG A 490 -28.46 11.88 11.52
CA ARG A 490 -29.29 12.52 12.55
C ARG A 490 -28.63 12.44 13.94
N THR A 491 -27.95 11.35 14.28
CA THR A 491 -27.19 11.20 15.53
C THR A 491 -25.98 12.12 15.54
N GLN A 492 -25.26 12.28 14.44
CA GLN A 492 -24.20 13.27 14.29
C GLN A 492 -24.74 14.71 14.43
N THR A 493 -25.93 14.98 13.87
CA THR A 493 -26.57 16.31 13.96
C THR A 493 -27.09 16.58 15.38
N THR A 494 -27.60 15.57 16.11
CA THR A 494 -28.09 15.71 17.49
C THR A 494 -26.97 15.79 18.50
N GLN A 495 -25.85 15.11 18.29
CA GLN A 495 -24.63 15.30 19.09
C GLN A 495 -24.03 16.70 18.85
N ARG A 496 -24.10 17.22 17.62
CA ARG A 496 -23.73 18.62 17.30
C ARG A 496 -24.67 19.65 17.97
N ALA A 497 -25.95 19.36 18.05
CA ALA A 497 -26.94 20.24 18.70
C ALA A 497 -26.89 20.15 20.24
N GLY A 498 -26.45 19.03 20.81
CA GLY A 498 -26.23 18.85 22.26
C GLY A 498 -25.01 19.61 22.78
N ALA A 499 -23.94 19.67 22.00
CA ALA A 499 -22.73 20.41 22.36
C ALA A 499 -22.93 21.95 22.29
N ALA A 500 -23.86 22.44 21.48
CA ALA A 500 -24.20 23.86 21.36
C ALA A 500 -25.18 24.37 22.44
N ARG A 501 -25.76 23.48 23.27
CA ARG A 501 -26.75 23.86 24.31
C ARG A 501 -26.21 23.89 25.74
N VAL A 502 -24.94 23.68 25.99
CA VAL A 502 -24.36 23.69 27.34
C VAL A 502 -23.83 25.07 27.79
N SER A 503 -23.95 26.11 26.93
CA SER A 503 -23.41 27.44 27.28
C SER A 503 -24.44 28.52 27.70
N THR A 504 -25.72 28.19 27.88
CA THR A 504 -26.68 29.21 28.41
C THR A 504 -27.70 28.57 29.32
N ALA A 505 -27.43 28.48 30.61
CA ALA A 505 -28.42 28.61 31.68
C ALA A 505 -27.73 28.76 33.02
N LYS A 506 -27.64 30.01 33.49
CA LYS A 506 -27.53 30.35 34.92
C LYS A 506 -28.92 30.30 35.54
N GLY A 507 -28.99 29.76 36.75
CA GLY A 507 -30.01 30.24 37.70
C GLY A 507 -30.79 29.18 38.48
N THR A 508 -30.40 28.99 39.72
CA THR A 508 -31.19 28.86 40.96
C THR A 508 -31.96 27.56 41.28
N ASN A 509 -31.41 26.93 42.26
CA ASN A 509 -32.02 26.56 43.58
C ASN A 509 -32.94 25.34 43.76
N MET A 510 -32.47 24.58 44.73
CA MET A 510 -33.09 23.96 45.93
C MET A 510 -33.66 22.54 45.88
N LYS A 511 -32.91 21.73 46.66
CA LYS A 511 -33.35 20.72 47.66
C LYS A 511 -34.31 19.63 47.28
N SER A 512 -33.88 18.40 47.40
CA SER A 512 -34.21 17.46 48.50
C SER A 512 -33.68 16.04 48.19
N THR A 513 -32.94 15.50 49.14
CA THR A 513 -32.70 14.08 49.41
C THR A 513 -33.88 13.49 50.21
N PRO A 514 -34.02 12.17 50.51
CA PRO A 514 -33.26 10.97 50.12
C PRO A 514 -34.16 9.75 49.80
N ALA A 515 -33.60 8.62 49.37
CA ALA A 515 -33.77 7.28 49.92
C ALA A 515 -33.37 6.19 48.97
N ASP A 516 -32.36 5.49 49.33
CA ASP A 516 -32.21 4.02 49.47
C ASP A 516 -33.06 3.11 48.59
N THR A 517 -32.39 2.28 47.82
CA THR A 517 -32.47 0.82 48.00
C THR A 517 -31.48 0.10 47.06
N THR A 518 -30.63 -0.65 47.70
CA THR A 518 -29.90 -1.85 47.32
C THR A 518 -30.55 -2.67 46.18
N ASN A 519 -29.73 -3.03 45.15
CA ASN A 519 -29.68 -4.40 44.69
C ASN A 519 -28.48 -4.62 43.74
N THR A 520 -27.52 -5.31 44.26
CA THR A 520 -26.47 -6.00 43.52
C THR A 520 -26.99 -7.37 43.11
N PRO A 521 -26.80 -7.81 41.88
CA PRO A 521 -26.79 -9.24 41.56
C PRO A 521 -25.36 -9.67 41.17
N PRO A 522 -25.08 -10.95 41.35
CA PRO A 522 -23.73 -11.46 41.49
C PRO A 522 -23.05 -11.76 40.16
N HIS A 523 -21.74 -11.64 40.21
CA HIS A 523 -20.83 -12.25 39.25
C HIS A 523 -21.03 -13.77 39.16
N PRO A 524 -20.76 -14.34 37.99
CA PRO A 524 -19.91 -15.53 37.99
C PRO A 524 -18.59 -15.25 37.29
N ALA A 525 -17.53 -15.46 38.05
CA ALA A 525 -16.19 -15.64 37.57
C ALA A 525 -16.07 -16.92 36.72
N ALA A 526 -15.44 -16.79 35.59
CA ALA A 526 -14.60 -17.84 35.02
C ALA A 526 -13.63 -17.19 34.03
N THR A 527 -12.55 -16.66 34.54
CA THR A 527 -11.33 -16.42 33.79
C THR A 527 -10.72 -17.77 33.41
N HIS A 528 -10.89 -18.16 32.15
CA HIS A 528 -9.93 -19.08 31.53
C HIS A 528 -8.65 -18.30 31.27
N ALA A 529 -7.65 -18.53 32.11
CA ALA A 529 -6.27 -18.16 31.87
C ALA A 529 -5.83 -18.81 30.55
N VAL A 530 -5.54 -17.98 29.56
CA VAL A 530 -4.77 -18.37 28.39
C VAL A 530 -3.37 -18.68 28.92
N PRO A 531 -2.77 -19.85 28.66
CA PRO A 531 -1.40 -20.14 29.09
C PRO A 531 -0.49 -19.05 28.51
N GLU A 532 0.32 -18.42 29.34
CA GLU A 532 1.38 -17.52 28.92
C GLU A 532 2.32 -18.31 28.03
N THR A 533 2.34 -17.97 26.73
CA THR A 533 3.28 -18.55 25.79
C THR A 533 4.67 -18.00 26.11
N GLU A 534 5.62 -18.89 26.34
CA GLU A 534 7.03 -18.54 26.53
C GLU A 534 7.52 -17.61 25.40
N LYS A 535 8.33 -16.62 25.75
CA LYS A 535 8.92 -15.66 24.80
C LYS A 535 10.43 -15.68 24.88
N LEU A 536 11.07 -15.73 23.74
CA LEU A 536 12.52 -15.67 23.61
C LEU A 536 12.97 -14.23 23.39
N PHE A 537 13.70 -13.66 24.34
CA PHE A 537 14.28 -12.31 24.26
C PHE A 537 15.73 -12.40 23.80
N LEU A 538 16.06 -11.66 22.72
CA LEU A 538 17.39 -11.60 22.14
C LEU A 538 17.90 -10.16 22.20
N HIS A 539 18.99 -9.90 22.91
CA HIS A 539 19.51 -8.55 23.11
C HIS A 539 20.75 -8.31 22.24
N ILE A 540 20.68 -7.31 21.36
CA ILE A 540 21.79 -6.83 20.55
C ILE A 540 22.23 -5.47 21.07
N LYS A 541 23.39 -5.41 21.73
CA LYS A 541 23.92 -4.19 22.35
C LYS A 541 24.26 -3.11 21.33
N ASN A 542 24.86 -3.50 20.18
CA ASN A 542 25.15 -2.60 19.07
C ASN A 542 24.19 -2.82 17.89
N PRO A 543 23.20 -1.95 17.66
CA PRO A 543 22.23 -2.09 16.56
C PRO A 543 22.84 -2.02 15.15
N SER A 544 24.08 -1.53 15.01
CA SER A 544 24.79 -1.42 13.72
C SER A 544 25.64 -2.64 13.40
N ASP A 545 25.63 -3.68 14.24
CA ASP A 545 26.35 -4.93 14.01
C ASP A 545 25.58 -5.82 13.03
N HIS A 546 25.79 -5.54 11.74
CA HIS A 546 25.07 -6.20 10.64
C HIS A 546 25.32 -7.70 10.58
N ASP A 547 26.54 -8.13 10.90
CA ASP A 547 26.94 -9.54 10.83
C ASP A 547 26.18 -10.37 11.87
N LYS A 548 26.02 -9.84 13.09
CA LYS A 548 25.21 -10.50 14.13
C LYS A 548 23.74 -10.54 13.79
N LEU A 549 23.19 -9.49 13.17
CA LEU A 549 21.79 -9.46 12.75
C LEU A 549 21.52 -10.50 11.65
N VAL A 550 22.43 -10.65 10.70
CA VAL A 550 22.33 -11.65 9.63
C VAL A 550 22.45 -13.08 10.19
N ALA A 551 23.45 -13.32 11.06
CA ALA A 551 23.62 -14.62 11.70
C ALA A 551 22.40 -15.01 12.54
N LEU A 552 21.83 -14.08 13.28
CA LEU A 552 20.64 -14.29 14.09
C LEU A 552 19.41 -14.62 13.23
N LYS A 553 19.22 -13.93 12.11
CA LYS A 553 18.13 -14.20 11.16
C LYS A 553 18.27 -15.60 10.57
N SER A 554 19.48 -16.00 10.19
CA SER A 554 19.74 -17.35 9.65
C SER A 554 19.42 -18.44 10.69
N LEU A 555 19.96 -18.30 11.92
CA LEU A 555 19.70 -19.25 13.01
C LEU A 555 18.21 -19.36 13.34
N CYS A 556 17.51 -18.24 13.49
CA CYS A 556 16.08 -18.28 13.78
C CYS A 556 15.23 -18.89 12.65
N SER A 557 15.70 -18.81 11.40
CA SER A 557 15.00 -19.39 10.25
C SER A 557 15.16 -20.91 10.17
N GLU A 558 16.25 -21.47 10.72
CA GLU A 558 16.50 -22.92 10.75
C GLU A 558 15.64 -23.64 11.81
N TYR A 559 15.22 -22.93 12.85
CA TYR A 559 14.47 -23.49 13.99
C TYR A 559 13.06 -22.90 14.10
N ALA A 560 12.26 -23.02 13.05
CA ALA A 560 10.88 -22.52 13.06
C ALA A 560 10.01 -23.28 14.06
N GLY A 561 9.21 -22.58 14.90
CA GLY A 561 8.42 -23.19 15.96
C GLY A 561 7.30 -22.31 16.50
N ALA A 562 6.94 -22.47 17.78
CA ALA A 562 5.79 -21.83 18.40
C ALA A 562 6.14 -20.67 19.36
N THR A 563 7.40 -20.51 19.76
CA THR A 563 7.87 -19.50 20.72
C THR A 563 8.04 -18.14 20.05
N ASP A 564 7.40 -17.10 20.59
CA ASP A 564 7.52 -15.73 20.10
C ASP A 564 8.95 -15.17 20.35
N VAL A 565 9.53 -14.50 19.37
CA VAL A 565 10.84 -13.85 19.48
C VAL A 565 10.69 -12.35 19.67
N VAL A 566 11.36 -11.81 20.68
CA VAL A 566 11.45 -10.38 20.96
C VAL A 566 12.90 -9.94 20.86
N LEU A 567 13.20 -9.10 19.88
CA LEU A 567 14.51 -8.51 19.69
C LEU A 567 14.64 -7.22 20.49
N VAL A 568 15.67 -7.11 21.33
CA VAL A 568 15.99 -5.92 22.13
C VAL A 568 17.24 -5.29 21.58
N LEU A 569 17.16 -4.05 21.11
CA LEU A 569 18.26 -3.31 20.48
C LEU A 569 18.76 -2.19 21.40
N GLY A 570 20.07 -2.02 21.48
CA GLY A 570 20.74 -0.92 22.18
C GLY A 570 21.15 -1.24 23.62
N GLU A 571 22.18 -0.54 24.11
CA GLU A 571 22.76 -0.73 25.44
C GLU A 571 22.14 0.20 26.49
N ALA A 572 22.09 1.50 26.21
CA ALA A 572 21.56 2.53 27.13
C ALA A 572 20.08 2.84 26.87
N ASN A 573 19.66 2.92 25.60
CA ASN A 573 18.26 3.13 25.20
C ASN A 573 17.75 1.86 24.53
N LYS A 574 17.19 0.94 25.33
CA LYS A 574 16.69 -0.34 24.85
C LYS A 574 15.34 -0.16 24.12
N SER A 575 15.30 -0.59 22.87
CA SER A 575 14.07 -0.70 22.07
C SER A 575 13.74 -2.16 21.89
N ALA A 576 12.53 -2.59 22.26
CA ALA A 576 12.08 -3.97 22.10
C ALA A 576 11.09 -4.08 20.95
N MET A 577 11.32 -5.03 20.05
CA MET A 577 10.52 -5.29 18.87
C MET A 577 10.15 -6.78 18.81
N ARG A 578 8.86 -7.09 18.68
CA ARG A 578 8.41 -8.46 18.41
C ARG A 578 8.68 -8.80 16.96
N MET A 579 9.36 -9.91 16.74
CA MET A 579 9.67 -10.38 15.38
C MET A 579 8.45 -11.04 14.73
N PRO A 580 8.30 -10.97 13.41
CA PRO A 580 7.17 -11.56 12.69
C PRO A 580 7.25 -13.09 12.55
N PHE A 581 8.31 -13.70 13.05
CA PHE A 581 8.54 -15.15 13.02
C PHE A 581 8.62 -15.71 14.45
N ARG A 582 8.43 -17.02 14.56
CA ARG A 582 8.50 -17.80 15.81
C ARG A 582 9.51 -18.92 15.68
N VAL A 583 10.11 -19.33 16.79
CA VAL A 583 11.15 -20.35 16.82
C VAL A 583 10.79 -21.50 17.77
N GLU A 584 11.41 -22.66 17.58
CA GLU A 584 11.45 -23.73 18.55
C GLU A 584 12.65 -23.50 19.49
N ALA A 585 12.37 -23.00 20.71
CA ALA A 585 13.40 -22.61 21.68
C ALA A 585 14.01 -23.82 22.40
N GLY A 586 14.51 -24.79 21.62
CA GLY A 586 15.21 -25.98 22.12
C GLY A 586 16.67 -25.69 22.50
N ASP A 587 17.27 -26.63 23.26
CA ASP A 587 18.64 -26.48 23.77
C ASP A 587 19.69 -26.18 22.69
N GLN A 588 19.50 -26.72 21.49
CA GLN A 588 20.43 -26.53 20.38
C GLN A 588 20.40 -25.10 19.85
N LEU A 589 19.21 -24.54 19.61
CA LEU A 589 19.07 -23.12 19.22
C LEU A 589 19.58 -22.20 20.32
N MET A 590 19.20 -22.47 21.57
CA MET A 590 19.61 -21.66 22.73
C MET A 590 21.13 -21.63 22.89
N SER A 591 21.82 -22.74 22.68
CA SER A 591 23.28 -22.84 22.71
C SER A 591 23.94 -22.00 21.61
N GLN A 592 23.46 -22.10 20.37
CA GLN A 592 23.98 -21.34 19.23
C GLN A 592 23.73 -19.83 19.36
N LEU A 593 22.55 -19.44 19.85
CA LEU A 593 22.24 -18.04 20.12
C LEU A 593 23.13 -17.44 21.20
N ARG A 594 23.40 -18.18 22.29
CA ARG A 594 24.30 -17.75 23.35
C ARG A 594 25.75 -17.65 22.87
N GLN A 595 26.17 -18.55 22.01
CA GLN A 595 27.51 -18.47 21.39
C GLN A 595 27.66 -17.23 20.49
N THR A 596 26.58 -16.83 19.80
CA THR A 596 26.60 -15.70 18.86
C THR A 596 26.44 -14.34 19.56
N LEU A 597 25.57 -14.24 20.57
CA LEU A 597 25.18 -13.00 21.21
C LEU A 597 25.80 -12.82 22.62
N GLY A 598 26.21 -13.91 23.28
CA GLY A 598 26.60 -13.95 24.69
C GLY A 598 25.47 -14.43 25.61
N ASP A 599 25.82 -15.12 26.69
CA ASP A 599 24.86 -15.77 27.62
C ASP A 599 23.83 -14.80 28.21
N GLU A 600 24.26 -13.59 28.56
CA GLU A 600 23.41 -12.54 29.15
C GLU A 600 22.44 -11.88 28.15
N CYS A 601 22.65 -12.14 26.84
CA CYS A 601 21.86 -11.54 25.76
C CYS A 601 20.70 -12.45 25.29
N VAL A 602 20.55 -13.66 25.81
CA VAL A 602 19.54 -14.65 25.39
C VAL A 602 18.75 -15.11 26.59
N VAL A 603 17.47 -14.72 26.66
CA VAL A 603 16.58 -15.01 27.80
C VAL A 603 15.25 -15.59 27.29
N LEU A 604 14.89 -16.78 27.78
CA LEU A 604 13.58 -17.38 27.58
C LEU A 604 12.73 -17.08 28.84
N LYS A 605 11.56 -16.50 28.67
CA LYS A 605 10.62 -16.13 29.75
C LYS A 605 9.20 -16.54 29.38
#